data_d11e2becd6b024bcfc79edec8ba7bf31
#
_entry.id   d11e2becd6b024bcfc79edec8ba7bf31
#
_cell.length_a   1.000
_cell.length_b   1.000
_cell.length_c   1.000
_cell.angle_alpha   90.00
_cell.angle_beta   90.00
_cell.angle_gamma   90.00
#
_symmetry.space_group_name_H-M   'P 1'
#
loop_
_entity.id
_entity.type
_entity.pdbx_description
1 polymer ?
#
loop_
_entity_poly.entity_id
_entity_poly.type
_entity_poly.pdbx_seq_one_letter_code
_entity_poly.pdbx_strand_id
1 'polypeptide(L)'
;PDQSDPAKSQYVWAYQVRIENKGDSTVQLRSRHWKITDGLGRLQEVKGPGVVGKTPMLRPGEIFEYTSGTPLSTPSGIMGGTYQMVSEAGEKFDIEIPNFSLDTPAGKRALN
;
A
#
# COMPACT_ATOMS: atom_id res chain seq x y z
N PRO A 1 -9.27 12.73 8.01
CA PRO A 1 -8.42 11.92 8.85
C PRO A 1 -8.29 12.47 10.26
N ASP A 2 -8.55 11.60 11.18
CA ASP A 2 -8.63 11.99 12.57
C ASP A 2 -7.31 12.41 13.17
N GLN A 3 -6.24 11.92 12.59
CA GLN A 3 -4.92 12.14 13.15
C GLN A 3 -4.12 13.21 12.42
N SER A 4 -4.74 13.89 11.48
CA SER A 4 -4.08 14.96 10.77
C SER A 4 -3.99 16.20 11.62
N ASP A 5 -2.88 16.93 11.46
CA ASP A 5 -2.66 18.17 12.17
C ASP A 5 -2.10 19.21 11.19
N PRO A 6 -2.97 19.93 10.50
CA PRO A 6 -2.53 20.89 9.48
C PRO A 6 -1.64 22.01 10.04
N ALA A 7 -1.83 22.38 11.30
CA ALA A 7 -1.02 23.43 11.89
C ALA A 7 0.45 23.04 11.99
N LYS A 8 0.73 21.77 12.04
CA LYS A 8 2.10 21.24 12.10
C LYS A 8 2.52 20.61 10.79
N SER A 9 1.74 20.79 9.72
CA SER A 9 2.00 20.16 8.42
C SER A 9 2.08 18.64 8.54
N GLN A 10 1.21 18.08 9.34
CA GLN A 10 1.13 16.64 9.53
C GLN A 10 -0.22 16.15 9.06
N TYR A 11 -0.20 15.30 8.05
CA TYR A 11 -1.41 14.71 7.49
C TYR A 11 -1.24 13.21 7.49
N VAL A 12 -2.21 12.50 8.07
CA VAL A 12 -2.18 11.05 8.10
C VAL A 12 -3.33 10.53 7.25
N TRP A 13 -3.00 9.73 6.25
CA TRP A 13 -3.97 9.21 5.30
C TRP A 13 -4.12 7.72 5.50
N ALA A 14 -5.35 7.28 5.74
CA ALA A 14 -5.67 5.87 5.78
C ALA A 14 -5.93 5.38 4.36
N TYR A 15 -5.48 4.17 4.08
CA TYR A 15 -5.74 3.55 2.79
C TYR A 15 -6.00 2.07 2.99
N GLN A 16 -6.78 1.52 2.09
CA GLN A 16 -7.15 0.11 2.13
C GLN A 16 -6.64 -0.57 0.87
N VAL A 17 -6.04 -1.75 1.06
CA VAL A 17 -5.49 -2.53 -0.04
C VAL A 17 -6.16 -3.90 -0.05
N ARG A 18 -6.48 -4.36 -1.25
CA ARG A 18 -7.07 -5.67 -1.47
C ARG A 18 -6.19 -6.41 -2.46
N ILE A 19 -5.72 -7.57 -2.03
CA ILE A 19 -4.86 -8.43 -2.85
C ILE A 19 -5.59 -9.73 -3.11
N GLU A 20 -5.74 -10.08 -4.38
CA GLU A 20 -6.47 -11.28 -4.76
C GLU A 20 -5.57 -12.18 -5.57
N ASN A 21 -5.54 -13.47 -5.25
CA ASN A 21 -4.80 -14.44 -6.02
C ASN A 21 -5.70 -15.01 -7.11
N LYS A 22 -5.50 -14.54 -8.33
CA LYS A 22 -6.26 -15.00 -9.49
C LYS A 22 -5.56 -16.10 -10.28
N GLY A 23 -4.40 -16.52 -9.80
CA GLY A 23 -3.66 -17.61 -10.43
C GLY A 23 -4.14 -18.96 -9.96
N ASP A 24 -3.39 -19.99 -10.33
CA ASP A 24 -3.73 -21.37 -10.00
C ASP A 24 -2.76 -22.02 -9.02
N SER A 25 -1.86 -21.25 -8.43
CA SER A 25 -0.98 -21.75 -7.36
C SER A 25 -1.00 -20.80 -6.16
N THR A 26 -0.66 -21.36 -5.01
CA THR A 26 -0.56 -20.58 -3.78
C THR A 26 0.66 -19.67 -3.84
N VAL A 27 0.48 -18.44 -3.38
CA VAL A 27 1.56 -17.47 -3.32
C VAL A 27 1.62 -16.86 -1.93
N GLN A 28 2.79 -16.36 -1.56
CA GLN A 28 2.97 -15.70 -0.27
C GLN A 28 3.56 -14.32 -0.49
N LEU A 29 2.97 -13.32 0.20
CA LEU A 29 3.52 -11.99 0.21
C LEU A 29 4.66 -11.95 1.23
N ARG A 30 5.86 -11.58 0.78
CA ARG A 30 7.05 -11.60 1.63
C ARG A 30 7.47 -10.20 2.05
N SER A 31 7.36 -9.23 1.18
CA SER A 31 7.81 -7.88 1.49
C SER A 31 7.07 -6.87 0.62
N ARG A 32 7.30 -5.60 0.94
CA ARG A 32 6.67 -4.50 0.22
C ARG A 32 7.68 -3.39 -0.03
N HIS A 33 7.44 -2.64 -1.11
CA HIS A 33 8.21 -1.45 -1.42
C HIS A 33 7.23 -0.37 -1.85
N TRP A 34 7.03 0.63 -1.00
CA TRP A 34 6.14 1.75 -1.29
C TRP A 34 6.93 2.95 -1.74
N LYS A 35 6.39 3.66 -2.71
CA LYS A 35 6.93 4.95 -3.17
C LYS A 35 5.84 5.98 -2.97
N ILE A 36 6.12 6.98 -2.14
CA ILE A 36 5.14 7.99 -1.77
C ILE A 36 5.70 9.34 -2.20
N THR A 37 4.97 10.03 -3.07
CA THR A 37 5.36 11.36 -3.52
C THR A 37 4.40 12.37 -2.91
N ASP A 38 4.93 13.34 -2.18
CA ASP A 38 4.08 14.36 -1.56
C ASP A 38 3.72 15.46 -2.56
N GLY A 39 2.92 16.43 -2.09
CA GLY A 39 2.46 17.51 -2.96
C GLY A 39 3.55 18.46 -3.44
N LEU A 40 4.73 18.37 -2.86
CA LEU A 40 5.87 19.17 -3.30
C LEU A 40 6.79 18.39 -4.21
N GLY A 41 6.42 17.17 -4.58
CA GLY A 41 7.22 16.35 -5.47
C GLY A 41 8.32 15.56 -4.79
N ARG A 42 8.35 15.53 -3.48
CA ARG A 42 9.39 14.80 -2.75
C ARG A 42 9.02 13.33 -2.66
N LEU A 43 9.97 12.48 -2.99
CA LEU A 43 9.76 11.03 -2.97
C LEU A 43 10.27 10.42 -1.68
N GLN A 44 9.43 9.60 -1.07
CA GLN A 44 9.79 8.81 0.09
C GLN A 44 9.58 7.34 -0.26
N GLU A 45 10.55 6.49 0.07
CA GLU A 45 10.44 5.07 -0.17
C GLU A 45 10.38 4.34 1.16
N VAL A 46 9.48 3.36 1.25
CA VAL A 46 9.32 2.54 2.44
C VAL A 46 9.42 1.08 2.03
N LYS A 47 10.43 0.40 2.53
CA LYS A 47 10.64 -1.03 2.29
C LYS A 47 10.55 -1.77 3.60
N GLY A 48 9.99 -2.97 3.56
CA GLY A 48 9.92 -3.77 4.75
C GLY A 48 9.31 -5.12 4.50
N PRO A 49 9.42 -6.03 5.49
CA PRO A 49 8.84 -7.37 5.37
C PRO A 49 7.33 -7.31 5.60
N GLY A 50 6.60 -8.07 4.80
CA GLY A 50 5.18 -8.24 4.99
C GLY A 50 4.36 -6.97 4.85
N VAL A 51 3.12 -7.04 5.31
CA VAL A 51 2.21 -5.91 5.40
C VAL A 51 1.49 -5.98 6.74
N VAL A 52 1.45 -4.86 7.45
CA VAL A 52 0.87 -4.74 8.79
C VAL A 52 1.30 -5.90 9.70
N GLY A 53 2.56 -6.28 9.63
CA GLY A 53 3.11 -7.35 10.47
C GLY A 53 2.79 -8.75 10.01
N LYS A 54 2.28 -8.94 8.79
CA LYS A 54 1.86 -10.25 8.30
C LYS A 54 2.49 -10.56 6.96
N THR A 55 2.74 -11.86 6.73
CA THR A 55 3.19 -12.36 5.43
C THR A 55 2.16 -13.37 4.94
N PRO A 56 1.02 -12.90 4.45
CA PRO A 56 -0.10 -13.79 4.17
C PRO A 56 0.18 -14.73 3.01
N MET A 57 -0.32 -15.95 3.14
CA MET A 57 -0.34 -16.93 2.05
C MET A 57 -1.72 -16.90 1.43
N LEU A 58 -1.76 -16.84 0.11
CA LEU A 58 -3.02 -16.78 -0.61
C LEU A 58 -3.13 -17.97 -1.54
N ARG A 59 -4.11 -18.82 -1.28
CA ARG A 59 -4.45 -19.91 -2.18
C ARG A 59 -5.23 -19.34 -3.37
N PRO A 60 -5.33 -20.07 -4.47
CA PRO A 60 -6.10 -19.58 -5.61
C PRO A 60 -7.50 -19.15 -5.20
N GLY A 61 -7.88 -17.93 -5.60
CA GLY A 61 -9.18 -17.37 -5.26
C GLY A 61 -9.26 -16.66 -3.93
N GLU A 62 -8.23 -16.74 -3.12
CA GLU A 62 -8.26 -16.07 -1.81
C GLU A 62 -7.91 -14.60 -1.92
N ILE A 63 -8.41 -13.83 -0.97
CA ILE A 63 -8.25 -12.38 -0.92
C ILE A 63 -7.71 -12.01 0.44
N PHE A 64 -6.75 -11.09 0.46
CA PHE A 64 -6.25 -10.48 1.68
C PHE A 64 -6.48 -8.98 1.60
N GLU A 65 -7.14 -8.44 2.61
CA GLU A 65 -7.39 -7.01 2.69
C GLU A 65 -6.77 -6.45 3.96
N TYR A 66 -6.24 -5.24 3.87
CA TYR A 66 -5.73 -4.56 5.06
C TYR A 66 -5.87 -3.06 4.91
N THR A 67 -5.89 -2.40 6.05
CA THR A 67 -5.92 -0.95 6.12
C THR A 67 -4.66 -0.49 6.84
N SER A 68 -4.04 0.53 6.32
CA SER A 68 -2.86 1.11 6.95
C SER A 68 -2.91 2.62 6.77
N GLY A 69 -1.90 3.31 7.26
CA GLY A 69 -1.83 4.75 7.14
C GLY A 69 -0.45 5.21 6.74
N THR A 70 -0.38 6.38 6.19
CA THR A 70 0.88 7.00 5.84
C THR A 70 0.85 8.48 6.19
N PRO A 71 1.93 9.00 6.81
CA PRO A 71 2.02 10.43 7.08
C PRO A 71 2.57 11.19 5.87
N LEU A 72 2.07 12.38 5.67
CA LEU A 72 2.58 13.31 4.68
C LEU A 72 2.76 14.66 5.32
N SER A 73 3.70 15.44 4.78
CA SER A 73 3.87 16.82 5.21
C SER A 73 3.04 17.78 4.36
N THR A 74 2.31 17.26 3.39
CA THR A 74 1.43 18.06 2.52
C THR A 74 0.05 17.44 2.51
N PRO A 75 -1.00 18.20 2.15
CA PRO A 75 -2.37 17.69 2.20
C PRO A 75 -2.72 16.70 1.10
N SER A 76 -1.81 16.47 0.15
CA SER A 76 -2.06 15.49 -0.91
C SER A 76 -0.77 14.83 -1.32
N GLY A 77 -0.88 13.73 -2.04
CA GLY A 77 0.26 13.00 -2.55
C GLY A 77 -0.17 11.86 -3.43
N ILE A 78 0.81 11.09 -3.89
CA ILE A 78 0.59 9.93 -4.72
C ILE A 78 1.38 8.78 -4.13
N MET A 79 0.75 7.62 -4.08
CA MET A 79 1.36 6.42 -3.51
C MET A 79 1.24 5.26 -4.48
N GLY A 80 2.30 4.48 -4.59
CA GLY A 80 2.32 3.27 -5.40
C GLY A 80 3.51 2.43 -5.00
N GLY A 81 3.73 1.33 -5.69
CA GLY A 81 4.88 0.49 -5.37
C GLY A 81 4.72 -0.94 -5.85
N THR A 82 5.35 -1.85 -5.12
CA THR A 82 5.33 -3.27 -5.47
C THR A 82 5.25 -4.12 -4.21
N TYR A 83 4.68 -5.32 -4.38
CA TYR A 83 4.81 -6.39 -3.40
C TYR A 83 5.74 -7.44 -3.96
N GLN A 84 6.62 -7.96 -3.12
CA GLN A 84 7.50 -9.06 -3.48
C GLN A 84 6.85 -10.35 -3.01
N MET A 85 6.56 -11.23 -3.95
CA MET A 85 5.82 -12.46 -3.71
C MET A 85 6.69 -13.67 -3.98
N VAL A 86 6.29 -14.81 -3.43
CA VAL A 86 6.93 -16.08 -3.74
C VAL A 86 5.85 -17.12 -3.98
N SER A 87 6.02 -17.93 -5.01
CA SER A 87 5.08 -19.01 -5.32
C SER A 87 5.40 -20.25 -4.53
N GLU A 88 4.50 -21.23 -4.58
CA GLU A 88 4.70 -22.54 -3.98
C GLU A 88 5.98 -23.21 -4.45
N ALA A 89 6.33 -22.98 -5.70
CA ALA A 89 7.54 -23.59 -6.28
C ALA A 89 8.81 -22.81 -5.91
N GLY A 90 8.69 -21.76 -5.12
CA GLY A 90 9.83 -20.97 -4.69
C GLY A 90 10.21 -19.86 -5.67
N GLU A 91 9.41 -19.61 -6.68
CA GLU A 91 9.68 -18.56 -7.64
C GLU A 91 9.30 -17.20 -7.07
N LYS A 92 10.19 -16.24 -7.21
CA LYS A 92 9.98 -14.89 -6.73
C LYS A 92 9.50 -14.01 -7.86
N PHE A 93 8.53 -13.15 -7.56
CA PHE A 93 8.01 -12.22 -8.54
C PHE A 93 7.46 -10.99 -7.84
N ASP A 94 7.33 -9.90 -8.58
CA ASP A 94 6.78 -8.65 -8.04
C ASP A 94 5.38 -8.43 -8.61
N ILE A 95 4.52 -7.86 -7.77
CA ILE A 95 3.21 -7.38 -8.20
C ILE A 95 3.26 -5.87 -8.14
N GLU A 96 2.92 -5.23 -9.23
CA GLU A 96 2.88 -3.79 -9.28
C GLU A 96 1.59 -3.27 -8.66
N ILE A 97 1.73 -2.25 -7.81
CA ILE A 97 0.58 -1.56 -7.22
C ILE A 97 0.41 -0.27 -8.00
N PRO A 98 -0.70 -0.09 -8.72
CA PRO A 98 -0.91 1.16 -9.46
C PRO A 98 -0.92 2.35 -8.53
N ASN A 99 -0.43 3.49 -9.02
CA ASN A 99 -0.42 4.71 -8.23
C ASN A 99 -1.85 5.14 -7.91
N PHE A 100 -2.04 5.64 -6.70
CA PHE A 100 -3.32 6.21 -6.30
C PHE A 100 -3.07 7.48 -5.52
N SER A 101 -4.07 8.37 -5.53
CA SER A 101 -3.93 9.67 -4.89
C SER A 101 -4.26 9.61 -3.42
N LEU A 102 -3.55 10.43 -2.65
CA LEU A 102 -3.87 10.71 -1.26
C LEU A 102 -4.31 12.17 -1.23
N ASP A 103 -5.62 12.39 -1.17
CA ASP A 103 -6.19 13.73 -1.25
C ASP A 103 -6.88 14.10 0.05
N THR A 104 -7.26 15.36 0.14
CA THR A 104 -8.02 15.80 1.30
C THR A 104 -9.34 15.04 1.38
N PRO A 105 -9.87 14.84 2.59
CA PRO A 105 -11.08 14.07 2.75
C PRO A 105 -12.29 14.64 2.02
N ALA A 106 -12.27 15.91 1.72
CA ALA A 106 -13.38 16.52 0.99
C ALA A 106 -13.60 15.84 -0.36
N GLY A 107 -12.56 15.22 -0.88
CA GLY A 107 -12.66 14.51 -2.14
C GLY A 107 -13.35 13.19 -2.05
N LYS A 108 -13.56 12.66 -0.87
CA LYS A 108 -14.29 11.42 -0.71
C LYS A 108 -13.74 10.31 -1.57
N ARG A 109 -12.52 10.01 -1.39
CA ARG A 109 -11.85 9.01 -2.23
C ARG A 109 -12.34 7.62 -1.91
N ALA A 110 -12.69 6.89 -2.92
CA ALA A 110 -12.88 5.46 -2.80
C ALA A 110 -11.55 4.81 -3.12
N LEU A 111 -11.00 4.12 -2.15
CA LEU A 111 -9.72 3.46 -2.34
C LEU A 111 -9.97 2.02 -2.76
N ASN A 112 -10.32 1.85 -3.97
CA ASN A 112 -10.67 0.53 -4.47
C ASN A 112 -9.54 -0.17 -5.14
#